data_07c171c79958e36af4e23d98019e1587
#
_entry.id   07c171c79958e36af4e23d98019e1587
#
_cell.length_a   1.000
_cell.length_b   1.000
_cell.length_c   1.000
_cell.angle_alpha   90.00
_cell.angle_beta   90.00
_cell.angle_gamma   90.00
#
_symmetry.space_group_name_H-M   'P 1'
#
loop_
_entity.id
_entity.type
_entity.pdbx_description
1 polymer ?
#
loop_
_entity_poly.entity_id
_entity_poly.type
_entity_poly.pdbx_seq_one_letter_code
_entity_poly.pdbx_strand_id
1 'polypeptide(L)'
;QGSACQTVDTSVDTSAFFSPVPTVVGLTVTCTVDDQTPRISCQAGGYQEGSQLGWISDASDAYGGGSQWEFTIDEELLGLQARVLLEECQGSACQTVDTSVDTSAFLIAEVDSSALSEWELWELELEKRRAGREAAMNEACMRGFSGSGPVMFANSPMRLEDIGGILPYGLVEGSHVTPIDHMYFSPKDWSLGRDAYEVRAIQDGVIFELQARDIFTDTNTPKPREWRMEIVHSCTFTSYFDLLTSIHPDLESVWSVTGQLPSGGIPVSAGQLVGWVGAQTLDFGVYDWEIVLPGFVEPSHYDAEPWKIHTVDPFPYFPAEIRDALLTKVERKVEPRAGKIDYDIDGRLVGNWFEQGTRWYWGAPDNWRLWDGHLAIVPDAIDPTLWWFSIGNYEGVAAQLRLLGEQLDPREVSAETGAVTYLLTARDPGTRDGVALVEMTGPRTVKVEVLPGLVAADVMGFTGTAKIYER
;
A
#
# COMPACT_ATOMS: atom_id res chain seq x y z
N GLN A 1 28.07 3.41 35.57
CA GLN A 1 28.01 2.01 35.13
C GLN A 1 26.52 1.69 35.04
N GLY A 2 25.98 1.84 33.86
CA GLY A 2 24.57 1.62 33.59
C GLY A 2 24.26 0.11 33.53
N SER A 3 23.23 -0.31 34.25
CA SER A 3 22.67 -1.64 34.21
C SER A 3 21.70 -1.69 33.01
N ALA A 4 22.05 -2.45 31.97
CA ALA A 4 21.15 -2.67 30.85
C ALA A 4 20.01 -3.60 31.30
N CYS A 5 18.78 -3.25 31.02
CA CYS A 5 17.63 -4.16 31.13
C CYS A 5 17.79 -5.29 30.13
N GLN A 6 17.84 -6.53 30.59
CA GLN A 6 17.77 -7.72 29.74
C GLN A 6 16.31 -8.16 29.64
N THR A 7 15.79 -8.17 28.44
CA THR A 7 14.53 -8.85 28.12
C THR A 7 14.70 -10.36 28.29
N VAL A 8 13.84 -10.98 29.08
CA VAL A 8 13.79 -12.43 29.22
C VAL A 8 12.81 -12.98 28.18
N ASP A 9 13.38 -13.78 27.28
CA ASP A 9 12.63 -14.57 26.29
C ASP A 9 11.82 -15.63 27.02
N THR A 10 10.49 -15.56 26.98
CA THR A 10 9.61 -16.62 27.45
C THR A 10 8.86 -17.19 26.25
N SER A 11 9.18 -18.43 25.91
CA SER A 11 8.44 -19.26 24.97
C SER A 11 6.94 -19.25 25.32
N VAL A 12 6.12 -18.76 24.39
CA VAL A 12 4.68 -18.60 24.58
C VAL A 12 3.98 -19.94 24.36
N ASP A 13 3.35 -20.45 25.42
CA ASP A 13 2.36 -21.50 25.37
C ASP A 13 1.03 -20.92 24.82
N THR A 14 0.56 -21.46 23.71
CA THR A 14 -0.62 -20.96 22.98
C THR A 14 -1.97 -21.17 23.69
N SER A 15 -1.97 -21.74 24.87
CA SER A 15 -3.19 -21.90 25.70
C SER A 15 -3.56 -20.67 26.54
N ALA A 16 -2.79 -19.58 26.48
CA ALA A 16 -2.93 -18.40 27.35
C ALA A 16 -3.68 -17.21 26.73
N PHE A 17 -4.32 -17.35 25.57
CA PHE A 17 -4.91 -16.24 24.84
C PHE A 17 -6.17 -15.62 25.49
N PHE A 18 -6.69 -16.14 26.58
CA PHE A 18 -7.83 -15.60 27.31
C PHE A 18 -7.66 -15.61 28.84
N SER A 19 -6.47 -15.43 29.35
CA SER A 19 -6.35 -15.07 30.76
C SER A 19 -6.45 -13.55 30.86
N PRO A 20 -7.39 -13.01 31.70
CA PRO A 20 -7.41 -11.58 31.96
C PRO A 20 -6.02 -11.18 32.47
N VAL A 21 -5.44 -10.14 31.87
CA VAL A 21 -4.24 -9.49 32.39
C VAL A 21 -4.45 -9.30 33.89
N PRO A 22 -3.57 -9.80 34.76
CA PRO A 22 -3.75 -9.62 36.17
C PRO A 22 -3.87 -8.11 36.44
N THR A 23 -5.02 -7.67 36.94
CA THR A 23 -5.20 -6.29 37.35
C THR A 23 -4.19 -6.04 38.45
N VAL A 24 -3.13 -5.31 38.12
CA VAL A 24 -2.13 -4.93 39.11
C VAL A 24 -2.82 -4.01 40.08
N VAL A 25 -3.07 -4.52 41.27
CA VAL A 25 -3.75 -3.77 42.33
C VAL A 25 -2.74 -2.76 42.85
N GLY A 26 -2.93 -1.49 42.43
CA GLY A 26 -2.16 -0.40 43.01
C GLY A 26 -1.73 0.68 41.99
N LEU A 27 -0.94 0.32 40.95
CA LEU A 27 -0.44 1.32 40.01
C LEU A 27 -1.55 1.88 39.12
N THR A 28 -1.61 3.20 39.03
CA THR A 28 -2.61 3.91 38.23
C THR A 28 -1.96 5.07 37.49
N VAL A 29 -2.49 5.39 36.31
CA VAL A 29 -2.12 6.56 35.51
C VAL A 29 -3.36 7.39 35.27
N THR A 30 -3.25 8.70 35.55
CA THR A 30 -4.27 9.66 35.16
C THR A 30 -3.62 10.76 34.36
N CYS A 31 -4.08 10.97 33.14
CA CYS A 31 -3.61 12.03 32.27
C CYS A 31 -4.72 13.02 31.97
N THR A 32 -4.33 14.28 31.87
CA THR A 32 -5.21 15.39 31.46
C THR A 32 -4.55 16.14 30.32
N VAL A 33 -5.36 16.63 29.42
CA VAL A 33 -4.97 17.46 28.29
C VAL A 33 -5.23 18.91 28.65
N ASP A 34 -4.27 19.79 28.36
CA ASP A 34 -4.47 21.22 28.49
C ASP A 34 -5.35 21.69 27.32
N ASP A 35 -6.45 22.39 27.57
CA ASP A 35 -7.39 22.85 26.56
C ASP A 35 -6.92 24.06 25.75
N GLN A 36 -5.79 24.65 26.11
CA GLN A 36 -5.21 25.85 25.49
C GLN A 36 -3.90 25.58 24.74
N THR A 37 -3.20 24.51 25.09
CA THR A 37 -1.89 24.17 24.52
C THR A 37 -1.81 22.67 24.26
N PRO A 38 -1.09 22.19 23.23
CA PRO A 38 -0.92 20.77 22.92
C PRO A 38 -0.01 20.09 23.95
N ARG A 39 -0.46 20.04 25.19
CA ARG A 39 0.29 19.50 26.31
C ARG A 39 -0.52 18.49 27.09
N ILE A 40 0.08 17.37 27.41
CA ILE A 40 -0.46 16.33 28.27
C ILE A 40 0.28 16.36 29.61
N SER A 41 -0.50 16.34 30.71
CA SER A 41 0.02 16.21 32.06
C SER A 41 -0.46 14.91 32.66
N CYS A 42 0.45 14.04 33.05
CA CYS A 42 0.16 12.72 33.62
C CYS A 42 0.64 12.62 35.06
N GLN A 43 -0.15 11.89 35.88
CA GLN A 43 0.15 11.61 37.27
C GLN A 43 0.07 10.10 37.55
N ALA A 44 1.11 9.56 38.16
CA ALA A 44 1.12 8.21 38.71
C ALA A 44 0.45 8.15 40.10
N GLY A 45 -0.33 7.11 40.32
CA GLY A 45 -0.90 6.78 41.62
C GLY A 45 -0.65 5.32 41.97
N GLY A 46 -0.78 4.99 43.27
CA GLY A 46 -0.68 3.60 43.73
C GLY A 46 0.68 2.94 43.67
N TYR A 47 1.74 3.69 43.30
CA TYR A 47 3.12 3.16 43.21
C TYR A 47 3.72 2.99 44.63
N GLN A 48 4.75 2.13 44.74
CA GLN A 48 5.41 1.86 46.02
C GLN A 48 6.50 2.90 46.28
N GLU A 49 6.63 3.30 47.56
CA GLU A 49 7.67 4.24 47.95
C GLU A 49 9.09 3.66 47.67
N GLY A 50 9.90 4.43 46.97
CA GLY A 50 11.24 4.01 46.54
C GLY A 50 11.33 3.33 45.17
N SER A 51 10.23 3.14 44.46
CA SER A 51 10.23 2.67 43.07
C SER A 51 10.80 3.73 42.11
N GLN A 52 11.41 3.25 41.03
CA GLN A 52 11.75 4.07 39.88
C GLN A 52 10.56 4.10 38.93
N LEU A 53 10.13 5.30 38.55
CA LEU A 53 9.03 5.51 37.60
C LEU A 53 9.61 6.06 36.30
N GLY A 54 9.27 5.42 35.18
CA GLY A 54 9.62 5.86 33.84
C GLY A 54 8.36 6.08 32.99
N TRP A 55 8.34 7.12 32.19
CA TRP A 55 7.25 7.49 31.31
C TRP A 55 7.68 7.46 29.85
N ILE A 56 6.81 6.98 28.99
CA ILE A 56 6.95 6.96 27.56
C ILE A 56 5.60 7.32 26.94
N SER A 57 5.60 8.07 25.87
CA SER A 57 4.40 8.31 25.04
C SER A 57 4.74 8.14 23.58
N ASP A 58 3.77 7.70 22.79
CA ASP A 58 3.81 7.67 21.33
C ASP A 58 3.50 9.04 20.70
N ALA A 59 3.04 10.00 21.52
CA ALA A 59 2.72 11.35 21.07
C ALA A 59 3.89 12.34 21.25
N SER A 60 5.07 11.89 21.66
CA SER A 60 6.26 12.72 21.83
C SER A 60 7.52 11.87 21.98
N ASP A 61 8.64 12.33 21.45
CA ASP A 61 9.96 11.74 21.68
C ASP A 61 10.49 11.96 23.10
N ALA A 62 9.70 12.61 23.96
CA ALA A 62 10.09 12.91 25.33
C ALA A 62 9.99 11.70 26.25
N TYR A 63 10.97 11.55 27.12
CA TYR A 63 11.01 10.56 28.20
C TYR A 63 10.89 11.29 29.52
N GLY A 64 10.12 10.74 30.43
CA GLY A 64 9.90 11.32 31.76
C GLY A 64 10.29 10.38 32.89
N GLY A 65 10.40 10.94 34.09
CA GLY A 65 10.64 10.18 35.31
C GLY A 65 9.97 10.87 36.50
N GLY A 66 9.67 10.07 37.55
CA GLY A 66 8.99 10.58 38.74
C GLY A 66 7.47 10.40 38.68
N SER A 67 6.77 10.89 39.71
CA SER A 67 5.32 10.68 39.87
C SER A 67 4.43 11.61 39.02
N GLN A 68 5.04 12.58 38.37
CA GLN A 68 4.36 13.51 37.46
C GLN A 68 5.20 13.68 36.21
N TRP A 69 4.55 13.76 35.06
CA TRP A 69 5.19 14.01 33.78
C TRP A 69 4.31 14.90 32.92
N GLU A 70 4.96 15.90 32.31
CA GLU A 70 4.33 16.79 31.34
C GLU A 70 5.14 16.75 30.06
N PHE A 71 4.46 16.67 28.93
CA PHE A 71 5.08 16.72 27.61
C PHE A 71 4.19 17.44 26.61
N THR A 72 4.81 17.97 25.57
CA THR A 72 4.10 18.59 24.45
C THR A 72 3.86 17.51 23.40
N ILE A 73 2.67 17.49 22.83
CA ILE A 73 2.34 16.59 21.71
C ILE A 73 3.00 17.15 20.46
N ASP A 74 3.66 16.30 19.70
CA ASP A 74 4.22 16.67 18.41
C ASP A 74 3.12 17.09 17.44
N GLU A 75 3.35 18.14 16.66
CA GLU A 75 2.30 18.73 15.79
C GLU A 75 1.68 17.71 14.83
N GLU A 76 2.46 16.71 14.40
CA GLU A 76 2.03 15.64 13.51
C GLU A 76 1.09 14.62 14.16
N LEU A 77 1.02 14.62 15.49
CA LEU A 77 0.24 13.67 16.27
C LEU A 77 -1.00 14.30 16.92
N LEU A 78 -1.27 15.57 16.65
CA LEU A 78 -2.45 16.26 17.10
C LEU A 78 -3.73 15.62 16.52
N GLY A 79 -4.70 15.37 17.37
CA GLY A 79 -5.97 14.78 16.95
C GLY A 79 -6.03 13.26 16.96
N LEU A 80 -4.94 12.58 17.33
CA LEU A 80 -4.87 11.12 17.51
C LEU A 80 -5.09 10.75 18.99
N GLN A 81 -5.27 9.45 19.25
CA GLN A 81 -5.23 8.91 20.60
C GLN A 81 -3.76 8.78 21.03
N ALA A 82 -3.31 9.62 21.94
CA ALA A 82 -1.98 9.49 22.53
C ALA A 82 -1.97 8.36 23.56
N ARG A 83 -1.02 7.44 23.45
CA ARG A 83 -0.79 6.39 24.44
C ARG A 83 0.31 6.80 25.37
N VAL A 84 0.05 6.70 26.67
CA VAL A 84 1.00 6.99 27.73
C VAL A 84 1.25 5.74 28.55
N LEU A 85 2.53 5.34 28.63
CA LEU A 85 3.00 4.19 29.40
C LEU A 85 3.73 4.69 30.64
N LEU A 86 3.37 4.13 31.78
CA LEU A 86 4.11 4.29 33.04
C LEU A 86 4.70 2.95 33.42
N GLU A 87 5.99 2.90 33.60
CA GLU A 87 6.70 1.75 34.14
C GLU A 87 7.15 2.04 35.59
N GLU A 88 6.83 1.15 36.48
CA GLU A 88 7.30 1.15 37.87
C GLU A 88 8.29 0.00 38.07
N CYS A 89 9.52 0.30 38.46
CA CYS A 89 10.56 -0.71 38.68
C CYS A 89 11.06 -0.70 40.14
N GLN A 90 11.14 -1.90 40.73
CA GLN A 90 11.85 -2.16 41.96
C GLN A 90 13.00 -3.16 41.72
N GLY A 91 14.21 -2.67 41.59
CA GLY A 91 15.35 -3.49 41.18
C GLY A 91 15.17 -4.01 39.75
N SER A 92 15.07 -5.35 39.59
CA SER A 92 14.87 -5.98 38.28
C SER A 92 13.39 -6.34 38.00
N ALA A 93 12.48 -6.08 38.91
CA ALA A 93 11.05 -6.32 38.77
C ALA A 93 10.36 -5.03 38.33
N CYS A 94 9.77 -5.01 37.15
CA CYS A 94 9.02 -3.90 36.62
C CYS A 94 7.56 -4.29 36.36
N GLN A 95 6.65 -3.36 36.53
CA GLN A 95 5.25 -3.45 36.12
C GLN A 95 4.90 -2.23 35.27
N THR A 96 4.04 -2.40 34.30
CA THR A 96 3.64 -1.35 33.36
C THR A 96 2.14 -1.14 33.42
N VAL A 97 1.72 0.12 33.41
CA VAL A 97 0.33 0.54 33.21
C VAL A 97 0.29 1.48 32.02
N ASP A 98 -0.70 1.32 31.18
CA ASP A 98 -0.93 2.22 30.05
C ASP A 98 -2.29 2.93 30.19
N THR A 99 -2.37 4.09 29.57
CA THR A 99 -3.61 4.82 29.37
C THR A 99 -3.58 5.48 28.01
N SER A 100 -4.74 5.64 27.40
CA SER A 100 -4.89 6.45 26.18
C SER A 100 -5.49 7.79 26.55
N VAL A 101 -4.97 8.84 25.92
CA VAL A 101 -5.44 10.21 26.09
C VAL A 101 -5.98 10.67 24.74
N ASP A 102 -7.23 11.12 24.75
CA ASP A 102 -7.86 11.68 23.56
C ASP A 102 -7.30 13.08 23.31
N THR A 103 -6.54 13.24 22.23
CA THR A 103 -6.01 14.52 21.79
C THR A 103 -6.88 15.21 20.74
N SER A 104 -8.09 14.70 20.50
CA SER A 104 -9.03 15.26 19.51
C SER A 104 -9.41 16.72 19.81
N ALA A 105 -9.26 17.17 21.06
CA ALA A 105 -9.43 18.59 21.43
C ALA A 105 -8.43 19.51 20.73
N PHE A 106 -7.28 18.98 20.27
CA PHE A 106 -6.29 19.70 19.48
C PHE A 106 -6.40 19.45 17.98
N LEU A 107 -7.42 18.71 17.54
CA LEU A 107 -7.78 18.80 16.14
C LEU A 107 -7.88 20.28 15.82
N ILE A 108 -6.96 20.73 14.94
CA ILE A 108 -6.99 22.03 14.27
C ILE A 108 -8.45 22.45 14.19
N ALA A 109 -8.76 23.60 14.77
CA ALA A 109 -10.13 24.15 14.87
C ALA A 109 -10.89 23.67 13.65
N GLU A 110 -12.00 22.93 13.84
CA GLU A 110 -12.72 22.24 12.76
C GLU A 110 -12.60 23.09 11.52
N VAL A 111 -11.81 22.63 10.55
CA VAL A 111 -11.73 23.36 9.29
C VAL A 111 -13.16 23.46 8.88
N ASP A 112 -13.70 24.68 8.85
CA ASP A 112 -15.08 24.89 8.50
C ASP A 112 -15.31 24.24 7.14
N SER A 113 -15.67 22.96 7.19
CA SER A 113 -15.84 22.12 6.02
C SER A 113 -16.88 22.71 5.06
N SER A 114 -17.70 23.64 5.56
CA SER A 114 -18.68 24.36 4.73
C SER A 114 -18.03 25.43 3.82
N ALA A 115 -16.78 25.81 4.10
CA ALA A 115 -16.01 26.77 3.31
C ALA A 115 -15.04 26.10 2.32
N LEU A 116 -14.81 24.79 2.47
CA LEU A 116 -13.91 24.03 1.61
C LEU A 116 -14.63 23.58 0.34
N SER A 117 -13.91 23.60 -0.78
CA SER A 117 -14.34 22.96 -2.01
C SER A 117 -14.41 21.44 -1.80
N GLU A 118 -15.19 20.71 -2.62
CA GLU A 118 -15.23 19.24 -2.62
C GLU A 118 -13.82 18.62 -2.73
N TRP A 119 -12.93 19.32 -3.39
CA TRP A 119 -11.53 18.95 -3.56
C TRP A 119 -10.74 19.01 -2.25
N GLU A 120 -10.83 20.13 -1.53
CA GLU A 120 -10.14 20.30 -0.25
C GLU A 120 -10.67 19.34 0.82
N LEU A 121 -11.99 19.06 0.80
CA LEU A 121 -12.61 18.05 1.66
C LEU A 121 -12.06 16.64 1.38
N TRP A 122 -11.94 16.32 0.10
CA TRP A 122 -11.41 15.04 -0.33
C TRP A 122 -9.92 14.90 0.00
N GLU A 123 -9.12 15.97 -0.18
CA GLU A 123 -7.71 16.01 0.22
C GLU A 123 -7.54 15.75 1.72
N LEU A 124 -8.35 16.42 2.55
CA LEU A 124 -8.35 16.21 3.99
C LEU A 124 -8.72 14.77 4.37
N GLU A 125 -9.68 14.17 3.69
CA GLU A 125 -10.06 12.77 3.93
C GLU A 125 -8.94 11.80 3.55
N LEU A 126 -8.18 12.10 2.50
CA LEU A 126 -7.04 11.30 2.09
C LEU A 126 -5.88 11.39 3.07
N GLU A 127 -5.57 12.60 3.54
CA GLU A 127 -4.55 12.80 4.56
C GLU A 127 -4.91 12.04 5.85
N LYS A 128 -6.19 12.07 6.25
CA LYS A 128 -6.67 11.29 7.40
C LYS A 128 -6.50 9.79 7.20
N ARG A 129 -6.84 9.26 6.03
CA ARG A 129 -6.66 7.84 5.72
C ARG A 129 -5.19 7.44 5.73
N ARG A 130 -4.33 8.27 5.17
CA ARG A 130 -2.88 8.07 5.13
C ARG A 130 -2.29 8.04 6.53
N ALA A 131 -2.60 9.07 7.33
CA ALA A 131 -2.17 9.15 8.73
C ALA A 131 -2.71 7.96 9.55
N GLY A 132 -3.96 7.57 9.35
CA GLY A 132 -4.57 6.41 10.01
C GLY A 132 -3.87 5.10 9.67
N ARG A 133 -3.51 4.90 8.40
CA ARG A 133 -2.78 3.70 7.95
C ARG A 133 -1.35 3.68 8.52
N GLU A 134 -0.67 4.80 8.48
CA GLU A 134 0.69 4.93 9.03
C GLU A 134 0.70 4.69 10.54
N ALA A 135 -0.26 5.27 11.27
CA ALA A 135 -0.41 5.02 12.69
C ALA A 135 -0.69 3.55 13.00
N ALA A 136 -1.56 2.87 12.23
CA ALA A 136 -1.85 1.46 12.40
C ALA A 136 -0.61 0.58 12.14
N MET A 137 0.17 0.90 11.14
CA MET A 137 1.42 0.20 10.82
C MET A 137 2.46 0.39 11.94
N ASN A 138 2.61 1.62 12.42
CA ASN A 138 3.52 1.94 13.53
C ASN A 138 3.10 1.25 14.83
N GLU A 139 1.81 1.23 15.15
CA GLU A 139 1.30 0.55 16.33
C GLU A 139 1.52 -0.98 16.24
N ALA A 140 1.25 -1.58 15.09
CA ALA A 140 1.52 -2.99 14.86
C ALA A 140 3.02 -3.31 15.00
N CYS A 141 3.90 -2.41 14.53
CA CYS A 141 5.33 -2.53 14.71
C CYS A 141 5.74 -2.50 16.18
N MET A 142 5.25 -1.57 16.97
CA MET A 142 5.64 -1.45 18.38
C MET A 142 5.19 -2.64 19.23
N ARG A 143 4.14 -3.36 18.84
CA ARG A 143 3.59 -4.49 19.62
C ARG A 143 4.28 -5.83 19.37
N GLY A 144 4.89 -6.05 18.23
CA GLY A 144 5.33 -7.39 17.84
C GLY A 144 6.73 -7.52 17.27
N PHE A 145 7.34 -6.43 16.85
CA PHE A 145 8.58 -6.49 16.10
C PHE A 145 9.60 -5.52 16.64
N SER A 146 10.82 -6.02 16.81
CA SER A 146 11.98 -5.18 17.02
C SER A 146 12.77 -5.15 15.71
N GLY A 147 12.82 -4.02 15.05
CA GLY A 147 13.72 -3.79 13.93
C GLY A 147 13.03 -3.36 12.64
N SER A 148 13.82 -2.83 11.76
CA SER A 148 13.49 -2.39 10.41
C SER A 148 14.17 -3.31 9.38
N GLY A 149 13.85 -3.10 8.12
CA GLY A 149 14.43 -3.82 7.00
C GLY A 149 13.72 -5.11 6.63
N PRO A 150 14.15 -5.74 5.54
CA PRO A 150 13.51 -6.92 4.99
C PRO A 150 13.68 -8.16 5.87
N VAL A 151 12.68 -9.04 5.82
CA VAL A 151 12.70 -10.35 6.48
C VAL A 151 12.71 -11.46 5.45
N MET A 152 13.28 -12.65 5.83
CA MET A 152 13.22 -13.83 5.00
C MET A 152 11.88 -14.54 5.19
N PHE A 153 11.19 -14.84 4.10
CA PHE A 153 9.92 -15.53 4.13
C PHE A 153 10.11 -17.03 4.39
N ALA A 154 9.23 -17.60 5.20
CA ALA A 154 9.28 -19.03 5.51
C ALA A 154 8.40 -19.87 4.57
N ASN A 155 7.36 -19.25 3.96
CA ASN A 155 6.35 -19.97 3.19
C ASN A 155 5.98 -19.22 1.91
N SER A 156 5.54 -19.96 0.89
CA SER A 156 4.79 -19.40 -0.24
C SER A 156 3.38 -18.97 0.21
N PRO A 157 2.77 -17.92 -0.39
CA PRO A 157 1.40 -17.51 -0.06
C PRO A 157 0.35 -18.59 -0.38
N MET A 158 0.58 -19.41 -1.38
CA MET A 158 -0.20 -20.61 -1.74
C MET A 158 0.69 -21.82 -1.77
N ARG A 159 0.13 -23.03 -1.65
CA ARG A 159 0.91 -24.25 -1.88
C ARG A 159 1.48 -24.24 -3.30
N LEU A 160 2.74 -24.66 -3.45
CA LEU A 160 3.41 -24.64 -4.76
C LEU A 160 2.68 -25.44 -5.83
N GLU A 161 2.07 -26.57 -5.44
CA GLU A 161 1.28 -27.41 -6.34
C GLU A 161 -0.07 -26.81 -6.76
N ASP A 162 -0.57 -25.82 -6.02
CA ASP A 162 -1.84 -25.15 -6.27
C ASP A 162 -1.70 -23.92 -7.19
N ILE A 163 -0.49 -23.47 -7.43
CA ILE A 163 -0.18 -22.35 -8.31
C ILE A 163 -0.04 -22.84 -9.75
N GLY A 164 -0.91 -22.37 -10.64
CA GLY A 164 -0.88 -22.66 -12.08
C GLY A 164 0.12 -21.81 -12.85
N GLY A 165 0.22 -20.53 -12.51
CA GLY A 165 1.13 -19.55 -13.12
C GLY A 165 1.22 -18.29 -12.27
N ILE A 166 2.23 -17.46 -12.52
CA ILE A 166 2.43 -16.18 -11.84
C ILE A 166 2.66 -15.11 -12.90
N LEU A 167 1.76 -14.12 -12.96
CA LEU A 167 1.99 -12.92 -13.75
C LEU A 167 2.84 -11.94 -12.93
N PRO A 168 3.86 -11.32 -13.56
CA PRO A 168 4.79 -10.44 -12.88
C PRO A 168 4.17 -9.08 -12.56
N TYR A 169 4.87 -8.27 -11.80
CA TYR A 169 4.64 -6.82 -11.72
C TYR A 169 4.69 -6.18 -13.11
N GLY A 170 4.00 -5.05 -13.26
CA GLY A 170 4.13 -4.21 -14.43
C GLY A 170 3.12 -4.47 -15.55
N LEU A 171 2.14 -5.34 -15.33
CA LEU A 171 1.01 -5.45 -16.26
C LEU A 171 0.27 -4.11 -16.36
N VAL A 172 -0.32 -3.86 -17.52
CA VAL A 172 -1.31 -2.80 -17.71
C VAL A 172 -2.62 -3.46 -18.17
N GLU A 173 -3.72 -3.21 -17.44
CA GLU A 173 -4.96 -3.93 -17.61
C GLU A 173 -6.17 -3.12 -17.16
N GLY A 174 -7.17 -2.90 -18.01
CA GLY A 174 -8.40 -2.21 -17.64
C GLY A 174 -8.11 -0.83 -17.01
N SER A 175 -8.61 -0.60 -15.80
CA SER A 175 -8.38 0.64 -15.04
C SER A 175 -6.95 0.79 -14.50
N HIS A 176 -6.16 -0.26 -14.48
CA HIS A 176 -4.73 -0.20 -14.17
C HIS A 176 -3.95 0.30 -15.39
N VAL A 177 -4.07 1.60 -15.65
CA VAL A 177 -3.43 2.27 -16.80
C VAL A 177 -1.91 2.35 -16.63
N THR A 178 -1.44 2.59 -15.42
CA THR A 178 -0.01 2.52 -15.08
C THR A 178 0.37 1.10 -14.64
N PRO A 179 1.64 0.70 -14.78
CA PRO A 179 2.10 -0.63 -14.39
C PRO A 179 1.67 -1.06 -12.99
N ILE A 180 1.11 -2.25 -12.90
CA ILE A 180 0.55 -2.85 -11.68
C ILE A 180 1.67 -3.24 -10.71
N ASP A 181 1.50 -2.91 -9.43
CA ASP A 181 2.45 -3.07 -8.33
C ASP A 181 2.27 -4.37 -7.52
N HIS A 182 1.53 -5.32 -8.06
CA HIS A 182 1.35 -6.65 -7.48
C HIS A 182 1.45 -7.74 -8.54
N MET A 183 1.76 -8.95 -8.09
CA MET A 183 1.76 -10.16 -8.91
C MET A 183 0.40 -10.82 -8.83
N TYR A 184 0.04 -11.56 -9.88
CA TYR A 184 -1.14 -12.40 -9.88
C TYR A 184 -0.73 -13.86 -9.78
N PHE A 185 -1.06 -14.50 -8.67
CA PHE A 185 -0.90 -15.93 -8.46
C PHE A 185 -2.16 -16.63 -8.95
N SER A 186 -2.08 -17.22 -10.13
CA SER A 186 -3.20 -17.93 -10.75
C SER A 186 -3.38 -19.30 -10.11
N PRO A 187 -4.62 -19.70 -9.78
CA PRO A 187 -4.90 -21.04 -9.31
C PRO A 187 -4.64 -22.06 -10.42
N LYS A 188 -4.27 -23.29 -10.03
CA LYS A 188 -4.01 -24.38 -10.96
C LYS A 188 -5.25 -24.81 -11.75
N ASP A 189 -6.39 -24.79 -11.10
CA ASP A 189 -7.68 -25.14 -11.70
C ASP A 189 -8.75 -24.11 -11.33
N TRP A 190 -9.12 -23.30 -12.30
CA TRP A 190 -10.14 -22.26 -12.16
C TRP A 190 -11.55 -22.81 -11.99
N SER A 191 -11.80 -24.07 -12.37
CA SER A 191 -13.13 -24.69 -12.33
C SER A 191 -13.56 -25.12 -10.93
N LEU A 192 -12.64 -25.19 -9.97
CA LEU A 192 -12.94 -25.60 -8.58
C LEU A 192 -13.77 -24.55 -7.82
N GLY A 193 -13.88 -23.35 -8.36
CA GLY A 193 -14.72 -22.30 -7.79
C GLY A 193 -14.08 -21.57 -6.60
N ARG A 194 -14.95 -20.87 -5.89
CA ARG A 194 -14.58 -20.02 -4.73
C ARG A 194 -13.99 -20.87 -3.59
N ASP A 195 -13.04 -20.33 -2.88
CA ASP A 195 -12.41 -20.89 -1.66
C ASP A 195 -11.69 -22.25 -1.88
N ALA A 196 -11.31 -22.56 -3.12
CA ALA A 196 -10.71 -23.85 -3.46
C ALA A 196 -9.26 -24.00 -2.94
N TYR A 197 -8.54 -22.91 -2.74
CA TYR A 197 -7.12 -22.93 -2.42
C TYR A 197 -6.81 -22.10 -1.18
N GLU A 198 -6.01 -22.66 -0.30
CA GLU A 198 -5.58 -22.02 0.94
C GLU A 198 -4.57 -20.90 0.68
N VAL A 199 -4.75 -19.75 1.37
CA VAL A 199 -3.78 -18.68 1.43
C VAL A 199 -3.21 -18.60 2.85
N ARG A 200 -1.88 -18.54 2.94
CA ARG A 200 -1.16 -18.61 4.20
C ARG A 200 -0.23 -17.41 4.37
N ALA A 201 -0.06 -16.98 5.63
CA ALA A 201 0.94 -15.97 5.98
C ALA A 201 2.34 -16.46 5.56
N ILE A 202 3.06 -15.61 4.82
CA ILE A 202 4.39 -15.96 4.27
C ILE A 202 5.48 -15.97 5.34
N GLN A 203 5.29 -15.19 6.41
CA GLN A 203 6.18 -15.07 7.57
C GLN A 203 5.37 -14.64 8.79
N ASP A 204 5.97 -14.74 9.98
CA ASP A 204 5.43 -14.10 11.18
C ASP A 204 5.14 -12.63 10.90
N GLY A 205 4.07 -12.13 11.46
CA GLY A 205 3.65 -10.76 11.21
C GLY A 205 2.44 -10.32 12.02
N VAL A 206 1.98 -9.12 11.76
CA VAL A 206 0.73 -8.60 12.28
C VAL A 206 -0.13 -8.08 11.13
N ILE A 207 -1.34 -8.58 11.00
CA ILE A 207 -2.35 -7.99 10.11
C ILE A 207 -2.73 -6.64 10.68
N PHE A 208 -2.34 -5.56 10.03
CA PHE A 208 -2.63 -4.20 10.47
C PHE A 208 -3.74 -3.54 9.65
N GLU A 209 -4.03 -4.07 8.47
CA GLU A 209 -5.13 -3.63 7.62
C GLU A 209 -5.91 -4.83 7.09
N LEU A 210 -7.23 -4.77 7.19
CA LEU A 210 -8.16 -5.77 6.67
C LEU A 210 -9.40 -5.04 6.13
N GLN A 211 -9.62 -5.15 4.84
CA GLN A 211 -10.74 -4.50 4.14
C GLN A 211 -11.66 -5.55 3.56
N ALA A 212 -12.95 -5.39 3.84
CA ALA A 212 -14.01 -6.13 3.15
C ALA A 212 -14.43 -5.33 1.92
N ARG A 213 -14.47 -5.98 0.76
CA ARG A 213 -14.95 -5.37 -0.48
C ARG A 213 -16.30 -5.97 -0.85
N ASP A 214 -17.34 -5.18 -0.74
CA ASP A 214 -18.66 -5.52 -1.28
C ASP A 214 -18.66 -5.11 -2.76
N ILE A 215 -18.48 -6.08 -3.65
CA ILE A 215 -18.38 -5.85 -5.08
C ILE A 215 -19.78 -5.94 -5.71
N PHE A 216 -20.09 -5.00 -6.57
CA PHE A 216 -21.32 -5.02 -7.39
C PHE A 216 -20.96 -5.27 -8.85
N THR A 217 -21.78 -6.03 -9.54
CA THR A 217 -21.67 -6.17 -11.01
C THR A 217 -22.16 -4.90 -11.69
N ASP A 218 -21.84 -4.73 -12.97
CA ASP A 218 -22.35 -3.62 -13.80
C ASP A 218 -23.89 -3.55 -13.82
N THR A 219 -24.56 -4.65 -13.50
CA THR A 219 -26.02 -4.72 -13.34
C THR A 219 -26.48 -4.43 -11.92
N ASN A 220 -25.60 -3.91 -11.06
CA ASN A 220 -25.86 -3.66 -9.66
C ASN A 220 -26.26 -4.92 -8.85
N THR A 221 -25.81 -6.08 -9.28
CA THR A 221 -26.02 -7.34 -8.55
C THR A 221 -24.86 -7.54 -7.57
N PRO A 222 -25.14 -7.76 -6.27
CA PRO A 222 -24.07 -8.01 -5.30
C PRO A 222 -23.26 -9.26 -5.68
N LYS A 223 -21.93 -9.13 -5.73
CA LYS A 223 -21.03 -10.28 -5.75
C LYS A 223 -20.72 -10.73 -4.32
N PRO A 224 -20.30 -11.99 -4.13
CA PRO A 224 -19.74 -12.40 -2.84
C PRO A 224 -18.59 -11.49 -2.46
N ARG A 225 -18.54 -11.14 -1.16
CA ARG A 225 -17.50 -10.29 -0.58
C ARG A 225 -16.10 -10.84 -0.87
N GLU A 226 -15.18 -9.96 -1.17
CA GLU A 226 -13.76 -10.22 -1.31
C GLU A 226 -13.00 -9.44 -0.23
N TRP A 227 -11.75 -9.85 0.03
CA TRP A 227 -10.97 -9.28 1.11
C TRP A 227 -9.59 -8.86 0.65
N ARG A 228 -9.14 -7.74 1.19
CA ARG A 228 -7.77 -7.26 1.14
C ARG A 228 -7.16 -7.33 2.53
N MET A 229 -5.90 -7.75 2.62
CA MET A 229 -5.16 -7.93 3.88
C MET A 229 -3.74 -7.43 3.70
N GLU A 230 -3.28 -6.59 4.66
CA GLU A 230 -1.88 -6.16 4.72
C GLU A 230 -1.26 -6.63 6.03
N ILE A 231 -0.02 -7.14 5.94
CA ILE A 231 0.71 -7.75 7.05
C ILE A 231 2.05 -7.05 7.18
N VAL A 232 2.33 -6.49 8.36
CA VAL A 232 3.65 -5.97 8.70
C VAL A 232 4.52 -7.11 9.25
N HIS A 233 5.74 -7.24 8.72
CA HIS A 233 6.74 -8.25 9.10
C HIS A 233 7.94 -7.65 9.83
N SER A 234 8.24 -6.39 9.60
CA SER A 234 9.11 -5.49 10.36
C SER A 234 8.56 -4.08 10.23
N CYS A 235 9.10 -3.12 10.98
CA CYS A 235 8.61 -1.74 10.96
C CYS A 235 8.64 -1.07 9.58
N THR A 236 9.43 -1.61 8.65
CA THR A 236 9.59 -1.07 7.30
C THR A 236 9.35 -2.10 6.19
N PHE A 237 8.82 -3.30 6.52
CA PHE A 237 8.64 -4.35 5.54
C PHE A 237 7.26 -5.01 5.66
N THR A 238 6.47 -4.88 4.62
CA THR A 238 5.07 -5.33 4.59
C THR A 238 4.78 -6.24 3.40
N SER A 239 3.78 -7.09 3.53
CA SER A 239 3.19 -7.84 2.43
C SER A 239 1.69 -7.60 2.34
N TYR A 240 1.15 -7.93 1.20
CA TYR A 240 -0.20 -7.62 0.84
C TYR A 240 -0.82 -8.78 0.08
N PHE A 241 -2.05 -9.12 0.45
CA PHE A 241 -2.92 -10.03 -0.28
C PHE A 241 -4.20 -9.31 -0.66
N ASP A 242 -4.64 -9.46 -1.90
CA ASP A 242 -5.95 -9.00 -2.32
C ASP A 242 -6.68 -10.08 -3.11
N LEU A 243 -7.97 -9.86 -3.36
CA LEU A 243 -8.87 -10.79 -4.00
C LEU A 243 -9.02 -12.12 -3.23
N LEU A 244 -8.76 -12.13 -1.91
CA LEU A 244 -9.12 -13.27 -1.08
C LEU A 244 -10.63 -13.49 -1.18
N THR A 245 -11.05 -14.69 -1.56
CA THR A 245 -12.48 -15.00 -1.68
C THR A 245 -13.15 -15.18 -0.33
N SER A 246 -12.40 -15.61 0.68
CA SER A 246 -12.79 -15.60 2.09
C SER A 246 -11.55 -15.50 2.99
N ILE A 247 -11.74 -15.07 4.23
CA ILE A 247 -10.73 -15.07 5.27
C ILE A 247 -11.03 -16.14 6.32
N HIS A 248 -10.02 -16.47 7.14
CA HIS A 248 -10.21 -17.45 8.21
C HIS A 248 -11.32 -16.98 9.18
N PRO A 249 -12.24 -17.86 9.62
CA PRO A 249 -13.36 -17.48 10.47
C PRO A 249 -12.97 -16.73 11.75
N ASP A 250 -11.80 -17.01 12.33
CA ASP A 250 -11.32 -16.31 13.52
C ASP A 250 -11.02 -14.83 13.20
N LEU A 251 -10.45 -14.54 12.01
CA LEU A 251 -10.20 -13.18 11.55
C LEU A 251 -11.52 -12.47 11.23
N GLU A 252 -12.42 -13.16 10.55
CA GLU A 252 -13.73 -12.62 10.20
C GLU A 252 -14.56 -12.30 11.46
N SER A 253 -14.51 -13.15 12.49
CA SER A 253 -15.23 -12.93 13.74
C SER A 253 -14.76 -11.68 14.49
N VAL A 254 -13.46 -11.41 14.48
CA VAL A 254 -12.90 -10.20 15.12
C VAL A 254 -13.31 -8.96 14.33
N TRP A 255 -13.21 -9.00 13.00
CA TRP A 255 -13.57 -7.87 12.15
C TRP A 255 -15.07 -7.59 12.14
N SER A 256 -15.92 -8.62 12.17
CA SER A 256 -17.38 -8.49 12.04
C SER A 256 -18.04 -7.75 13.23
N VAL A 257 -17.40 -7.70 14.38
CA VAL A 257 -17.93 -7.01 15.57
C VAL A 257 -17.91 -5.49 15.42
N THR A 258 -16.85 -4.95 14.83
CA THR A 258 -16.61 -3.50 14.76
C THR A 258 -16.43 -2.97 13.33
N GLY A 259 -16.21 -3.84 12.33
CA GLY A 259 -15.77 -3.46 10.99
C GLY A 259 -14.34 -2.93 10.94
N GLN A 260 -13.59 -3.10 12.03
CA GLN A 260 -12.21 -2.65 12.19
C GLN A 260 -11.38 -3.72 12.88
N LEU A 261 -10.07 -3.66 12.69
CA LEU A 261 -9.14 -4.47 13.46
C LEU A 261 -8.99 -3.91 14.90
N PRO A 262 -8.64 -4.78 15.85
CA PRO A 262 -8.20 -4.31 17.16
C PRO A 262 -7.01 -3.36 17.01
N SER A 263 -6.90 -2.39 17.92
CA SER A 263 -5.69 -1.59 18.06
C SER A 263 -4.46 -2.49 18.15
N GLY A 264 -3.42 -2.21 17.32
CA GLY A 264 -2.24 -3.04 17.16
C GLY A 264 -2.41 -4.31 16.31
N GLY A 265 -3.52 -4.45 15.61
CA GLY A 265 -3.73 -5.51 14.62
C GLY A 265 -3.89 -6.94 15.20
N ILE A 266 -3.77 -7.93 14.34
CA ILE A 266 -3.91 -9.36 14.68
C ILE A 266 -2.59 -10.08 14.35
N PRO A 267 -1.88 -10.63 15.35
CA PRO A 267 -0.67 -11.43 15.11
C PRO A 267 -0.97 -12.69 14.28
N VAL A 268 -0.07 -13.02 13.37
CA VAL A 268 -0.09 -14.24 12.58
C VAL A 268 1.29 -14.89 12.56
N SER A 269 1.32 -16.22 12.53
CA SER A 269 2.56 -16.99 12.43
C SER A 269 2.82 -17.43 10.99
N ALA A 270 4.08 -17.60 10.64
CA ALA A 270 4.50 -18.16 9.36
C ALA A 270 3.77 -19.47 9.04
N GLY A 271 3.16 -19.54 7.86
CA GLY A 271 2.37 -20.70 7.41
C GLY A 271 0.95 -20.78 7.99
N GLN A 272 0.55 -19.88 8.86
CA GLN A 272 -0.83 -19.82 9.36
C GLN A 272 -1.81 -19.60 8.21
N LEU A 273 -2.90 -20.36 8.19
CA LEU A 273 -4.00 -20.17 7.25
C LEU A 273 -4.70 -18.86 7.55
N VAL A 274 -4.72 -17.94 6.58
CA VAL A 274 -5.35 -16.62 6.72
C VAL A 274 -6.60 -16.47 5.88
N GLY A 275 -6.77 -17.29 4.85
CA GLY A 275 -7.94 -17.23 3.97
C GLY A 275 -7.85 -18.20 2.81
N TRP A 276 -8.68 -17.97 1.82
CA TRP A 276 -8.78 -18.78 0.61
C TRP A 276 -8.92 -17.92 -0.61
N VAL A 277 -8.58 -18.50 -1.76
CA VAL A 277 -8.81 -17.95 -3.09
C VAL A 277 -9.32 -19.04 -4.03
N GLY A 278 -10.09 -18.66 -5.05
CA GLY A 278 -10.52 -19.60 -6.08
C GLY A 278 -11.44 -18.93 -7.09
N ALA A 279 -11.44 -19.44 -8.33
CA ALA A 279 -12.08 -18.85 -9.51
C ALA A 279 -11.56 -17.44 -9.87
N GLN A 280 -10.50 -16.99 -9.23
CA GLN A 280 -9.78 -15.74 -9.49
C GLN A 280 -8.33 -15.86 -9.01
N THR A 281 -7.48 -14.88 -9.32
CA THR A 281 -6.10 -14.80 -8.85
C THR A 281 -6.04 -14.38 -7.39
N LEU A 282 -4.94 -14.71 -6.72
CA LEU A 282 -4.49 -14.01 -5.54
C LEU A 282 -3.54 -12.90 -5.97
N ASP A 283 -3.84 -11.65 -5.62
CA ASP A 283 -2.92 -10.55 -5.81
C ASP A 283 -1.94 -10.53 -4.64
N PHE A 284 -0.67 -10.42 -4.95
CA PHE A 284 0.42 -10.48 -3.99
C PHE A 284 1.45 -9.41 -4.26
N GLY A 285 1.77 -8.61 -3.24
CA GLY A 285 2.81 -7.60 -3.28
C GLY A 285 3.65 -7.58 -2.01
N VAL A 286 4.85 -7.02 -2.12
CA VAL A 286 5.78 -6.82 -1.01
C VAL A 286 6.36 -5.42 -1.11
N TYR A 287 6.37 -4.72 0.01
CA TYR A 287 6.83 -3.33 0.10
C TYR A 287 7.95 -3.21 1.13
N ASP A 288 9.05 -2.61 0.71
CA ASP A 288 10.15 -2.18 1.59
C ASP A 288 10.14 -0.65 1.66
N TRP A 289 9.63 -0.12 2.77
CA TRP A 289 9.46 1.32 2.98
C TRP A 289 10.78 2.09 3.10
N GLU A 290 11.91 1.41 3.20
CA GLU A 290 13.24 2.03 3.16
C GLU A 290 13.75 2.24 1.72
N ILE A 291 13.07 1.66 0.72
CA ILE A 291 13.44 1.73 -0.69
C ILE A 291 12.44 2.61 -1.43
N VAL A 292 12.94 3.56 -2.21
CA VAL A 292 12.16 4.24 -3.24
C VAL A 292 12.68 3.79 -4.59
N LEU A 293 11.80 3.25 -5.43
CA LEU A 293 12.18 2.76 -6.76
C LEU A 293 12.69 3.91 -7.63
N PRO A 294 13.91 3.79 -8.20
CA PRO A 294 14.59 4.92 -8.86
C PRO A 294 13.98 5.30 -10.22
N GLY A 295 13.15 4.45 -10.79
CA GLY A 295 12.47 4.71 -12.06
C GLY A 295 11.09 5.35 -11.90
N PHE A 296 10.78 5.93 -10.75
CA PHE A 296 9.74 6.94 -10.58
C PHE A 296 10.41 8.30 -10.47
N VAL A 297 10.36 9.09 -11.55
CA VAL A 297 11.09 10.37 -11.64
C VAL A 297 10.55 11.39 -10.62
N GLU A 298 9.26 11.34 -10.33
CA GLU A 298 8.62 12.17 -9.32
C GLU A 298 7.76 11.30 -8.38
N PRO A 299 8.38 10.74 -7.31
CA PRO A 299 7.69 9.84 -6.38
C PRO A 299 6.47 10.45 -5.70
N SER A 300 6.46 11.76 -5.45
CA SER A 300 5.35 12.48 -4.82
C SER A 300 4.05 12.43 -5.63
N HIS A 301 4.13 12.17 -6.92
CA HIS A 301 2.96 12.02 -7.79
C HIS A 301 2.13 10.75 -7.52
N TYR A 302 2.65 9.82 -6.71
CA TYR A 302 2.02 8.53 -6.39
C TYR A 302 1.36 8.49 -5.01
N ASP A 303 1.11 9.63 -4.41
CA ASP A 303 0.53 9.76 -3.06
C ASP A 303 -0.82 9.04 -2.88
N ALA A 304 -1.56 8.79 -3.96
CA ALA A 304 -2.78 7.99 -3.94
C ALA A 304 -2.53 6.52 -3.56
N GLU A 305 -1.39 5.99 -3.98
CA GLU A 305 -0.93 4.62 -3.69
C GLU A 305 0.54 4.69 -3.23
N PRO A 306 0.80 5.22 -2.02
CA PRO A 306 2.17 5.51 -1.58
C PRO A 306 3.05 4.26 -1.49
N TRP A 307 2.47 3.09 -1.32
CA TRP A 307 3.21 1.82 -1.33
C TRP A 307 3.80 1.48 -2.71
N LYS A 308 3.24 1.99 -3.80
CA LYS A 308 3.67 1.69 -5.18
C LYS A 308 5.14 1.98 -5.42
N ILE A 309 5.63 3.10 -4.93
CA ILE A 309 7.05 3.49 -5.08
C ILE A 309 8.01 2.66 -4.21
N HIS A 310 7.48 1.86 -3.27
CA HIS A 310 8.21 0.99 -2.34
C HIS A 310 8.11 -0.49 -2.70
N THR A 311 7.47 -0.83 -3.83
CA THR A 311 7.28 -2.22 -4.29
C THR A 311 8.62 -2.88 -4.63
N VAL A 312 8.90 -4.02 -4.03
CA VAL A 312 10.16 -4.74 -4.25
C VAL A 312 9.94 -6.15 -4.83
N ASP A 313 10.95 -6.68 -5.51
CA ASP A 313 10.97 -8.07 -5.96
C ASP A 313 10.89 -9.02 -4.75
N PRO A 314 9.84 -9.87 -4.62
CA PRO A 314 9.69 -10.74 -3.46
C PRO A 314 10.58 -11.99 -3.50
N PHE A 315 11.09 -12.39 -4.66
CA PHE A 315 11.82 -13.65 -4.84
C PHE A 315 13.10 -13.75 -4.02
N PRO A 316 13.93 -12.70 -3.87
CA PRO A 316 15.12 -12.74 -3.04
C PRO A 316 14.87 -13.07 -1.56
N TYR A 317 13.66 -12.80 -1.07
CA TYR A 317 13.30 -13.02 0.34
C TYR A 317 12.78 -14.43 0.62
N PHE A 318 12.55 -15.26 -0.40
CA PHE A 318 12.22 -16.68 -0.21
C PHE A 318 13.48 -17.55 -0.11
N PRO A 319 13.45 -18.63 0.71
CA PRO A 319 14.47 -19.69 0.65
C PRO A 319 14.62 -20.24 -0.77
N ALA A 320 15.83 -20.65 -1.13
CA ALA A 320 16.16 -21.06 -2.50
C ALA A 320 15.18 -22.09 -3.09
N GLU A 321 14.76 -23.07 -2.30
CA GLU A 321 13.83 -24.13 -2.72
C GLU A 321 12.45 -23.54 -3.13
N ILE A 322 11.90 -22.65 -2.31
CA ILE A 322 10.61 -22.01 -2.60
C ILE A 322 10.76 -21.03 -3.76
N ARG A 323 11.79 -20.19 -3.71
CA ARG A 323 12.09 -19.20 -4.77
C ARG A 323 12.19 -19.85 -6.14
N ASP A 324 13.02 -20.90 -6.25
CA ASP A 324 13.30 -21.54 -7.53
C ASP A 324 12.04 -22.24 -8.07
N ALA A 325 11.22 -22.84 -7.18
CA ALA A 325 9.93 -23.40 -7.55
C ALA A 325 8.94 -22.31 -8.05
N LEU A 326 8.85 -21.16 -7.37
CA LEU A 326 8.02 -20.03 -7.81
C LEU A 326 8.49 -19.49 -9.16
N LEU A 327 9.80 -19.30 -9.35
CA LEU A 327 10.38 -18.80 -10.60
C LEU A 327 10.08 -19.69 -11.81
N THR A 328 9.87 -21.01 -11.63
CA THR A 328 9.43 -21.88 -12.73
C THR A 328 8.04 -21.53 -13.23
N LYS A 329 7.20 -20.95 -12.38
CA LYS A 329 5.80 -20.61 -12.65
C LYS A 329 5.59 -19.19 -13.17
N VAL A 330 6.60 -18.32 -13.02
CA VAL A 330 6.53 -16.95 -13.52
C VAL A 330 6.49 -16.94 -15.04
N GLU A 331 5.49 -16.24 -15.60
CA GLU A 331 5.30 -16.13 -17.07
C GLU A 331 6.44 -15.36 -17.74
N ARG A 332 6.94 -14.31 -17.11
CA ARG A 332 8.12 -13.57 -17.61
C ARG A 332 9.37 -14.42 -17.51
N LYS A 333 10.08 -14.59 -18.65
CA LYS A 333 11.28 -15.44 -18.74
C LYS A 333 12.60 -14.67 -18.78
N VAL A 334 12.54 -13.34 -18.80
CA VAL A 334 13.71 -12.45 -18.81
C VAL A 334 13.81 -11.65 -17.50
N GLU A 335 15.01 -11.22 -17.15
CA GLU A 335 15.20 -10.40 -15.95
C GLU A 335 14.67 -8.95 -16.14
N PRO A 336 14.21 -8.32 -15.06
CA PRO A 336 13.92 -8.93 -13.75
C PRO A 336 12.71 -9.86 -13.85
N ARG A 337 12.81 -11.07 -13.25
CA ARG A 337 11.76 -12.10 -13.34
C ARG A 337 10.48 -11.67 -12.62
N ALA A 338 10.61 -10.89 -11.55
CA ALA A 338 9.48 -10.29 -10.85
C ALA A 338 8.70 -9.27 -11.67
N GLY A 339 9.27 -8.78 -12.78
CA GLY A 339 8.72 -7.65 -13.55
C GLY A 339 9.28 -6.30 -13.07
N LYS A 340 8.70 -5.22 -13.59
CA LYS A 340 9.12 -3.85 -13.31
C LYS A 340 7.93 -2.90 -13.45
N ILE A 341 7.87 -1.86 -12.61
CA ILE A 341 6.79 -0.87 -12.61
C ILE A 341 7.29 0.58 -12.78
N ASP A 342 8.55 0.83 -12.50
CA ASP A 342 9.20 2.12 -12.43
C ASP A 342 9.99 2.41 -13.73
N TYR A 343 9.27 2.62 -14.84
CA TYR A 343 9.87 2.75 -16.18
C TYR A 343 10.29 4.17 -16.57
N ASP A 344 10.05 5.18 -15.73
CA ASP A 344 10.38 6.56 -16.09
C ASP A 344 11.89 6.73 -16.32
N ILE A 345 12.21 7.46 -17.38
CA ILE A 345 13.54 7.99 -17.67
C ILE A 345 13.38 9.50 -17.82
N ASP A 346 14.05 10.28 -16.98
CA ASP A 346 13.94 11.75 -17.04
C ASP A 346 14.33 12.28 -18.43
N GLY A 347 13.51 13.15 -18.99
CA GLY A 347 13.68 13.69 -20.34
C GLY A 347 13.35 12.72 -21.47
N ARG A 348 12.71 11.58 -21.20
CA ARG A 348 12.29 10.58 -22.20
C ARG A 348 10.81 10.27 -22.14
N LEU A 349 10.25 9.80 -23.26
CA LEU A 349 8.82 9.52 -23.39
C LEU A 349 8.39 8.29 -22.58
N VAL A 350 9.26 7.30 -22.43
CA VAL A 350 8.94 6.06 -21.67
C VAL A 350 8.54 6.36 -20.24
N GLY A 351 7.53 5.65 -19.73
CA GLY A 351 7.09 5.72 -18.34
C GLY A 351 5.65 6.18 -18.17
N ASN A 352 5.33 6.64 -16.96
CA ASN A 352 4.01 7.08 -16.54
C ASN A 352 3.86 8.60 -16.72
N TRP A 353 2.65 8.99 -17.06
CA TRP A 353 2.28 10.38 -17.32
C TRP A 353 0.87 10.65 -16.79
N PHE A 354 0.63 11.88 -16.34
CA PHE A 354 -0.65 12.30 -15.77
C PHE A 354 -1.14 13.56 -16.51
N GLU A 355 -2.43 13.61 -16.83
CA GLU A 355 -3.03 14.74 -17.55
C GLU A 355 -2.86 16.03 -16.75
N GLN A 356 -2.39 17.08 -17.39
CA GLN A 356 -2.20 18.39 -16.77
C GLN A 356 -3.51 18.94 -16.23
N GLY A 357 -3.47 19.50 -15.01
CA GLY A 357 -4.65 20.00 -14.30
C GLY A 357 -5.38 18.92 -13.48
N THR A 358 -4.83 17.71 -13.42
CA THR A 358 -5.21 16.67 -12.44
C THR A 358 -4.27 16.71 -11.23
N ARG A 359 -4.54 15.85 -10.22
CA ARG A 359 -3.60 15.59 -9.13
C ARG A 359 -2.85 14.28 -9.38
N TRP A 360 -2.19 14.22 -10.52
CA TRP A 360 -1.35 13.08 -10.91
C TRP A 360 -2.08 11.75 -10.72
N TYR A 361 -1.58 10.86 -9.88
CA TYR A 361 -2.18 9.55 -9.67
C TYR A 361 -3.61 9.61 -9.09
N TRP A 362 -3.97 10.68 -8.38
CA TRP A 362 -5.32 10.88 -7.88
C TRP A 362 -6.35 11.23 -8.98
N GLY A 363 -5.91 11.60 -10.16
CA GLY A 363 -6.77 12.00 -11.24
C GLY A 363 -7.44 13.37 -11.05
N ALA A 364 -8.56 13.59 -11.70
CA ALA A 364 -9.32 14.85 -11.61
C ALA A 364 -10.25 14.86 -10.39
N PRO A 365 -10.43 16.02 -9.74
CA PRO A 365 -11.17 16.12 -8.47
C PRO A 365 -12.63 15.69 -8.53
N ASP A 366 -13.27 15.91 -9.66
CA ASP A 366 -14.69 15.63 -9.92
C ASP A 366 -14.96 14.29 -10.62
N ASN A 367 -13.89 13.48 -10.78
CA ASN A 367 -13.97 12.20 -11.47
C ASN A 367 -13.54 11.04 -10.56
N TRP A 368 -14.50 10.20 -10.17
CA TRP A 368 -14.24 8.99 -9.38
C TRP A 368 -13.32 7.96 -10.09
N ARG A 369 -13.18 8.07 -11.42
CA ARG A 369 -12.26 7.27 -12.21
C ARG A 369 -10.90 7.93 -12.23
N LEU A 370 -10.10 7.66 -11.19
CA LEU A 370 -8.75 8.24 -11.04
C LEU A 370 -7.92 8.09 -12.30
N TRP A 371 -8.04 6.94 -12.95
CA TRP A 371 -7.25 6.55 -14.12
C TRP A 371 -7.58 7.29 -15.41
N ASP A 372 -8.68 8.04 -15.51
CA ASP A 372 -9.05 8.77 -16.75
C ASP A 372 -7.93 9.71 -17.22
N GLY A 373 -7.20 10.33 -16.29
CA GLY A 373 -6.07 11.20 -16.58
C GLY A 373 -4.72 10.48 -16.69
N HIS A 374 -4.67 9.15 -16.57
CA HIS A 374 -3.40 8.42 -16.62
C HIS A 374 -3.02 8.04 -18.05
N LEU A 375 -1.72 8.00 -18.31
CA LEU A 375 -1.10 7.48 -19.51
C LEU A 375 0.18 6.73 -19.12
N ALA A 376 0.42 5.56 -19.70
CA ALA A 376 1.69 4.86 -19.60
C ALA A 376 2.16 4.39 -20.98
N ILE A 377 3.44 4.64 -21.27
CA ILE A 377 4.10 4.14 -22.48
C ILE A 377 5.26 3.28 -21.99
N VAL A 378 5.02 1.98 -21.92
CA VAL A 378 5.90 1.07 -21.19
C VAL A 378 6.09 -0.26 -21.92
N PRO A 379 7.21 -0.96 -21.66
CA PRO A 379 7.38 -2.33 -22.14
C PRO A 379 6.33 -3.27 -21.56
N ASP A 380 6.00 -4.32 -22.33
CA ASP A 380 5.13 -5.40 -21.84
C ASP A 380 5.78 -6.13 -20.66
N ALA A 381 4.99 -6.43 -19.64
CA ALA A 381 5.48 -7.03 -18.39
C ALA A 381 6.03 -8.46 -18.61
N ILE A 382 5.51 -9.20 -19.57
CA ILE A 382 5.91 -10.59 -19.87
C ILE A 382 7.01 -10.61 -20.94
N ASP A 383 6.78 -9.94 -22.07
CA ASP A 383 7.73 -9.81 -23.17
C ASP A 383 8.13 -8.35 -23.38
N PRO A 384 9.21 -7.86 -22.75
CA PRO A 384 9.60 -6.45 -22.81
C PRO A 384 10.15 -5.99 -24.16
N THR A 385 10.13 -6.83 -25.18
CA THR A 385 10.37 -6.42 -26.58
C THR A 385 9.14 -5.77 -27.21
N LEU A 386 7.98 -5.96 -26.61
CA LEU A 386 6.72 -5.36 -26.99
C LEU A 386 6.45 -4.12 -26.14
N TRP A 387 5.63 -3.22 -26.67
CA TRP A 387 5.31 -1.96 -26.01
C TRP A 387 3.81 -1.75 -25.88
N TRP A 388 3.41 -1.19 -24.75
CA TRP A 388 2.07 -0.74 -24.48
C TRP A 388 1.97 0.79 -24.51
N PHE A 389 0.91 1.27 -25.14
CA PHE A 389 0.33 2.59 -24.95
C PHE A 389 -0.96 2.39 -24.17
N SER A 390 -0.88 2.59 -22.86
CA SER A 390 -2.00 2.41 -21.95
C SER A 390 -2.53 3.78 -21.58
N ILE A 391 -3.81 4.02 -21.81
CA ILE A 391 -4.43 5.34 -21.63
C ILE A 391 -5.77 5.21 -20.89
N GLY A 392 -5.99 6.11 -19.93
CA GLY A 392 -7.17 6.07 -19.07
C GLY A 392 -8.48 6.44 -19.77
N ASN A 393 -8.40 7.26 -20.82
CA ASN A 393 -9.58 7.68 -21.57
C ASN A 393 -9.37 7.57 -23.07
N TYR A 394 -9.74 6.43 -23.61
CA TYR A 394 -9.82 6.14 -25.03
C TYR A 394 -11.28 5.95 -25.42
N GLU A 395 -11.90 6.96 -26.03
CA GLU A 395 -13.33 6.94 -26.36
C GLU A 395 -14.26 6.70 -25.12
N GLY A 396 -13.86 7.23 -23.95
CA GLY A 396 -14.66 7.13 -22.72
C GLY A 396 -14.33 5.95 -21.80
N VAL A 397 -13.39 5.08 -22.17
CA VAL A 397 -12.93 3.92 -21.37
C VAL A 397 -11.41 3.85 -21.33
N ALA A 398 -10.87 3.20 -20.32
CA ALA A 398 -9.44 2.86 -20.31
C ALA A 398 -9.14 1.82 -21.40
N ALA A 399 -7.99 1.96 -22.06
CA ALA A 399 -7.58 1.04 -23.11
C ALA A 399 -6.07 0.79 -23.10
N GLN A 400 -5.70 -0.45 -23.42
CA GLN A 400 -4.35 -0.89 -23.62
C GLN A 400 -4.16 -1.23 -25.10
N LEU A 401 -3.28 -0.45 -25.74
CA LEU A 401 -3.00 -0.58 -27.17
C LEU A 401 -1.51 -0.95 -27.36
N ARG A 402 -1.21 -1.88 -28.25
CA ARG A 402 0.17 -2.22 -28.62
C ARG A 402 0.71 -1.27 -29.66
N LEU A 403 1.97 -0.89 -29.51
CA LEU A 403 2.72 -0.26 -30.58
C LEU A 403 3.01 -1.30 -31.67
N LEU A 404 2.64 -0.97 -32.91
CA LEU A 404 2.77 -1.86 -34.06
C LEU A 404 4.05 -1.61 -34.85
N GLY A 405 4.76 -2.70 -35.21
CA GLY A 405 5.89 -2.66 -36.14
C GLY A 405 7.17 -2.03 -35.56
N GLU A 406 8.13 -1.76 -36.44
CA GLU A 406 9.37 -1.06 -36.09
C GLU A 406 9.05 0.46 -35.96
N GLN A 407 8.90 0.94 -34.76
CA GLN A 407 8.69 2.35 -34.49
C GLN A 407 9.82 2.88 -33.61
N LEU A 408 9.92 4.22 -33.51
CA LEU A 408 10.92 4.84 -32.66
C LEU A 408 10.70 4.40 -31.21
N ASP A 409 11.75 3.87 -30.59
CA ASP A 409 11.71 3.41 -29.20
C ASP A 409 11.37 4.57 -28.28
N PRO A 410 10.35 4.47 -27.43
CA PRO A 410 9.97 5.54 -26.49
C PRO A 410 11.11 5.99 -25.56
N ARG A 411 12.13 5.14 -25.35
CA ARG A 411 13.34 5.49 -24.58
C ARG A 411 14.25 6.46 -25.32
N GLU A 412 14.13 6.55 -26.67
CA GLU A 412 14.91 7.44 -27.51
C GLU A 412 14.22 8.79 -27.76
N VAL A 413 12.90 8.88 -27.50
CA VAL A 413 12.12 10.10 -27.73
C VAL A 413 12.36 11.11 -26.62
N SER A 414 12.72 12.34 -27.02
CA SER A 414 12.98 13.49 -26.15
C SER A 414 12.35 14.76 -26.73
N ALA A 415 12.47 15.89 -26.04
CA ALA A 415 12.01 17.17 -26.54
C ALA A 415 12.70 17.62 -27.86
N GLU A 416 13.88 17.08 -28.15
CA GLU A 416 14.60 17.38 -29.39
C GLU A 416 14.11 16.54 -30.58
N THR A 417 13.35 15.47 -30.34
CA THR A 417 12.87 14.55 -31.37
C THR A 417 11.76 15.18 -32.22
N GLY A 418 10.97 16.10 -31.65
CA GLY A 418 9.77 16.63 -32.27
C GLY A 418 8.60 15.62 -32.21
N ALA A 419 7.58 15.87 -33.04
CA ALA A 419 6.38 15.03 -33.05
C ALA A 419 6.66 13.64 -33.65
N VAL A 420 6.21 12.60 -32.94
CA VAL A 420 6.31 11.19 -33.33
C VAL A 420 4.91 10.61 -33.47
N THR A 421 4.72 9.76 -34.48
CA THR A 421 3.47 9.06 -34.73
C THR A 421 3.64 7.58 -34.41
N TYR A 422 2.82 7.05 -33.50
CA TYR A 422 2.77 5.64 -33.18
C TYR A 422 1.50 4.98 -33.73
N LEU A 423 1.66 3.88 -34.44
CA LEU A 423 0.55 3.01 -34.83
C LEU A 423 0.17 2.14 -33.65
N LEU A 424 -1.11 2.11 -33.34
CA LEU A 424 -1.66 1.42 -32.19
C LEU A 424 -2.64 0.34 -32.62
N THR A 425 -2.53 -0.86 -32.03
CA THR A 425 -3.56 -1.89 -32.15
C THR A 425 -4.15 -2.22 -30.81
N ALA A 426 -5.46 -2.26 -30.76
CA ALA A 426 -6.20 -2.55 -29.55
C ALA A 426 -6.04 -4.02 -29.16
N ARG A 427 -5.92 -4.27 -27.85
CA ARG A 427 -5.91 -5.60 -27.29
C ARG A 427 -7.33 -6.17 -27.16
N ASP A 428 -8.24 -5.33 -26.69
CA ASP A 428 -9.57 -5.79 -26.29
C ASP A 428 -10.58 -5.74 -27.45
N PRO A 429 -11.44 -6.76 -27.57
CA PRO A 429 -12.51 -6.75 -28.56
C PRO A 429 -13.44 -5.54 -28.39
N GLY A 430 -13.69 -4.83 -29.50
CA GLY A 430 -14.56 -3.65 -29.50
C GLY A 430 -13.81 -2.32 -29.36
N THR A 431 -12.58 -2.33 -28.88
CA THR A 431 -11.68 -1.16 -28.93
C THR A 431 -11.10 -1.03 -30.34
N ARG A 432 -11.10 0.17 -30.89
CA ARG A 432 -10.57 0.42 -32.24
C ARG A 432 -9.06 0.59 -32.24
N ASP A 433 -8.40 0.09 -33.26
CA ASP A 433 -7.03 0.50 -33.59
C ASP A 433 -6.97 2.01 -33.84
N GLY A 434 -5.79 2.60 -33.79
CA GLY A 434 -5.64 4.02 -34.00
C GLY A 434 -4.20 4.47 -34.15
N VAL A 435 -4.03 5.77 -34.00
CA VAL A 435 -2.73 6.44 -34.07
C VAL A 435 -2.58 7.32 -32.82
N ALA A 436 -1.41 7.29 -32.19
CA ALA A 436 -1.02 8.31 -31.22
C ALA A 436 0.00 9.25 -31.86
N LEU A 437 -0.29 10.55 -31.82
CA LEU A 437 0.64 11.61 -32.09
C LEU A 437 1.17 12.13 -30.76
N VAL A 438 2.49 12.10 -30.55
CA VAL A 438 3.13 12.50 -29.31
C VAL A 438 4.28 13.46 -29.59
N GLU A 439 4.46 14.46 -28.73
CA GLU A 439 5.58 15.39 -28.78
C GLU A 439 5.97 15.79 -27.36
N MET A 440 7.19 15.48 -26.98
CA MET A 440 7.71 16.00 -25.71
C MET A 440 7.98 17.49 -25.85
N THR A 441 7.23 18.29 -25.11
CA THR A 441 7.36 19.76 -25.11
C THR A 441 8.33 20.27 -24.02
N GLY A 442 8.79 19.36 -23.17
CA GLY A 442 9.77 19.58 -22.12
C GLY A 442 10.28 18.24 -21.57
N PRO A 443 11.23 18.25 -20.64
CA PRO A 443 11.78 17.01 -20.09
C PRO A 443 10.73 16.18 -19.32
N ARG A 444 9.71 16.85 -18.77
CA ARG A 444 8.63 16.23 -17.96
C ARG A 444 7.25 16.65 -18.45
N THR A 445 7.12 17.00 -19.71
CA THR A 445 5.86 17.42 -20.32
C THR A 445 5.74 16.84 -21.72
N VAL A 446 4.62 16.20 -22.01
CA VAL A 446 4.32 15.61 -23.31
C VAL A 446 2.94 16.03 -23.81
N LYS A 447 2.86 16.40 -25.07
CA LYS A 447 1.60 16.63 -25.80
C LYS A 447 1.21 15.34 -26.49
N VAL A 448 -0.01 14.90 -26.29
CA VAL A 448 -0.52 13.62 -26.80
C VAL A 448 -1.89 13.82 -27.43
N GLU A 449 -2.09 13.23 -28.58
CA GLU A 449 -3.39 13.10 -29.20
C GLU A 449 -3.56 11.67 -29.73
N VAL A 450 -4.60 11.01 -29.27
CA VAL A 450 -4.95 9.67 -29.75
C VAL A 450 -6.12 9.78 -30.71
N LEU A 451 -5.97 9.17 -31.89
CA LEU A 451 -6.87 9.29 -33.02
C LEU A 451 -7.41 7.89 -33.38
N PRO A 452 -8.53 7.48 -32.73
CA PRO A 452 -9.14 6.18 -32.96
C PRO A 452 -9.61 6.01 -34.41
N GLY A 453 -9.32 4.83 -35.00
CA GLY A 453 -9.73 4.49 -36.36
C GLY A 453 -8.99 5.16 -37.49
N LEU A 454 -8.01 6.05 -37.21
CA LEU A 454 -7.17 6.64 -38.24
C LEU A 454 -5.94 5.76 -38.55
N VAL A 455 -5.37 5.99 -39.71
CA VAL A 455 -4.06 5.45 -40.12
C VAL A 455 -3.05 6.60 -40.23
N ALA A 456 -1.75 6.28 -40.13
CA ALA A 456 -0.70 7.30 -40.09
C ALA A 456 -0.73 8.28 -41.27
N ALA A 457 -1.16 7.83 -42.46
CA ALA A 457 -1.24 8.67 -43.64
C ALA A 457 -2.28 9.79 -43.55
N ASP A 458 -3.25 9.66 -42.64
CA ASP A 458 -4.34 10.63 -42.46
C ASP A 458 -4.02 11.65 -41.36
N VAL A 459 -2.90 11.48 -40.63
CA VAL A 459 -2.51 12.34 -39.53
C VAL A 459 -1.73 13.54 -40.08
N MET A 460 -2.35 14.72 -40.02
CA MET A 460 -1.78 15.99 -40.53
C MET A 460 -1.08 16.80 -39.44
N GLY A 461 -1.18 16.40 -38.18
CA GLY A 461 -0.66 17.11 -37.00
C GLY A 461 -1.66 17.14 -35.88
N PHE A 462 -1.30 17.77 -34.78
CA PHE A 462 -2.17 17.93 -33.62
C PHE A 462 -3.41 18.79 -33.95
N THR A 463 -4.53 18.37 -33.38
CA THR A 463 -5.78 19.15 -33.43
C THR A 463 -6.05 19.86 -32.08
N GLY A 464 -7.24 20.42 -31.93
CA GLY A 464 -7.67 21.07 -30.68
C GLY A 464 -8.00 20.07 -29.54
N THR A 465 -7.98 18.77 -29.81
CA THR A 465 -8.28 17.72 -28.81
C THR A 465 -7.02 17.10 -28.18
N ALA A 466 -5.84 17.57 -28.60
CA ALA A 466 -4.59 17.16 -27.99
C ALA A 466 -4.53 17.57 -26.51
N LYS A 467 -4.10 16.65 -25.67
CA LYS A 467 -3.93 16.85 -24.22
C LYS A 467 -2.47 17.01 -23.86
N ILE A 468 -2.21 17.69 -22.76
CA ILE A 468 -0.89 17.79 -22.16
C ILE A 468 -0.85 16.84 -20.95
N TYR A 469 0.23 16.09 -20.87
CA TYR A 469 0.53 15.23 -19.73
C TYR A 469 1.86 15.65 -19.12
N GLU A 470 1.99 15.43 -17.81
CA GLU A 470 3.18 15.79 -17.05
C GLU A 470 3.54 14.68 -16.05
N ARG A 471 4.80 14.73 -15.57
CA ARG A 471 5.32 13.85 -14.51
C ARG A 471 6.41 14.52 -13.69
#